data_a8f299f2aaf7446fdcc60a4dfa4baa9b
#
_entry.id   a8f299f2aaf7446fdcc60a4dfa4baa9b
#
_cell.length_a   1.000
_cell.length_b   1.000
_cell.length_c   1.000
_cell.angle_alpha   90.00
_cell.angle_beta   90.00
_cell.angle_gamma   90.00
#
_symmetry.space_group_name_H-M   'P 1'
#
loop_
_entity.id
_entity.type
_entity.pdbx_description
1 polymer ?
#
loop_
_entity_poly.entity_id
_entity_poly.type
_entity_poly.pdbx_seq_one_letter_code
_entity_poly.pdbx_strand_id
1 'polypeptide(L)'
;MKIIIVGRGRMGKMIAACAEEAGIDVAGLYGHENAASLAAAGKADALIDFSAPAALPAVAEFVRRTGTPLVSGTTGYNETEEAELASLADAAPVVVSAEISETHHPMKKDAPSGTAKMLLSVLNPDGDRPITEGRSGFSPRTENEIGVHAVRGGTVAGVHTVSFFGADEEVSLTHRAENRRIFALGALKAAQILATATKGRHTFEDLLFSQSAK
;
A
#
# COMPACT_ATOMS: atom_id res chain seq x y z
N MET A 1 -18.35 15.93 -6.47
CA MET A 1 -16.88 15.75 -6.54
C MET A 1 -16.41 16.25 -7.89
N LYS A 2 -15.30 16.96 -7.93
CA LYS A 2 -14.71 17.57 -9.12
C LYS A 2 -13.29 17.08 -9.31
N ILE A 3 -12.97 16.47 -10.45
CA ILE A 3 -11.64 15.92 -10.71
C ILE A 3 -10.99 16.56 -11.93
N ILE A 4 -9.65 16.48 -11.97
CA ILE A 4 -8.83 16.77 -13.13
C ILE A 4 -8.14 15.49 -13.56
N ILE A 5 -8.08 15.24 -14.87
CA ILE A 5 -7.41 14.06 -15.43
C ILE A 5 -6.24 14.54 -16.29
N VAL A 6 -5.05 13.97 -16.06
CA VAL A 6 -3.87 14.14 -16.91
C VAL A 6 -3.57 12.81 -17.59
N GLY A 7 -3.50 12.85 -18.92
CA GLY A 7 -3.42 11.69 -19.80
C GLY A 7 -4.69 11.51 -20.63
N ARG A 8 -4.58 11.62 -21.96
CA ARG A 8 -5.68 11.47 -22.93
C ARG A 8 -5.64 10.13 -23.68
N GLY A 9 -4.83 9.19 -23.14
CA GLY A 9 -4.72 7.83 -23.65
C GLY A 9 -5.93 6.95 -23.28
N ARG A 10 -5.76 5.65 -23.41
CA ARG A 10 -6.81 4.65 -23.09
C ARG A 10 -7.34 4.80 -21.67
N MET A 11 -6.43 4.91 -20.68
CA MET A 11 -6.81 5.04 -19.27
C MET A 11 -7.52 6.35 -18.99
N GLY A 12 -6.98 7.49 -19.42
CA GLY A 12 -7.63 8.77 -19.17
C GLY A 12 -9.04 8.88 -19.77
N LYS A 13 -9.27 8.30 -20.96
CA LYS A 13 -10.62 8.20 -21.55
C LYS A 13 -11.55 7.30 -20.74
N MET A 14 -11.05 6.17 -20.25
CA MET A 14 -11.81 5.25 -19.40
C MET A 14 -12.18 5.91 -18.08
N ILE A 15 -11.22 6.58 -17.42
CA ILE A 15 -11.49 7.33 -16.19
C ILE A 15 -12.54 8.41 -16.40
N ALA A 16 -12.49 9.14 -17.52
CA ALA A 16 -13.48 10.15 -17.83
C ALA A 16 -14.88 9.55 -18.03
N ALA A 17 -15.00 8.41 -18.71
CA ALA A 17 -16.26 7.71 -18.89
C ALA A 17 -16.83 7.19 -17.56
N CYS A 18 -16.00 6.54 -16.74
CA CYS A 18 -16.44 6.09 -15.41
C CYS A 18 -16.83 7.26 -14.49
N ALA A 19 -16.14 8.40 -14.59
CA ALA A 19 -16.48 9.59 -13.84
C ALA A 19 -17.88 10.13 -14.25
N GLU A 20 -18.19 10.14 -15.55
CA GLU A 20 -19.50 10.55 -16.07
C GLU A 20 -20.61 9.61 -15.56
N GLU A 21 -20.39 8.29 -15.62
CA GLU A 21 -21.32 7.29 -15.11
C GLU A 21 -21.57 7.44 -13.60
N ALA A 22 -20.53 7.83 -12.84
CA ALA A 22 -20.61 8.05 -11.40
C ALA A 22 -21.11 9.45 -11.01
N GLY A 23 -21.44 10.32 -11.96
CA GLY A 23 -21.86 11.70 -11.69
C GLY A 23 -20.75 12.58 -11.12
N ILE A 24 -19.48 12.27 -11.41
CA ILE A 24 -18.30 13.03 -11.01
C ILE A 24 -17.98 14.06 -12.09
N ASP A 25 -17.83 15.33 -11.70
CA ASP A 25 -17.50 16.43 -12.62
C ASP A 25 -16.01 16.37 -13.04
N VAL A 26 -15.77 16.19 -14.34
CA VAL A 26 -14.42 16.25 -14.93
C VAL A 26 -14.11 17.69 -15.35
N ALA A 27 -13.49 18.45 -14.46
CA ALA A 27 -13.16 19.85 -14.66
C ALA A 27 -12.12 20.10 -15.78
N GLY A 28 -11.35 19.08 -16.13
CA GLY A 28 -10.38 19.17 -17.21
C GLY A 28 -9.75 17.83 -17.54
N LEU A 29 -9.49 17.61 -18.83
CA LEU A 29 -8.76 16.46 -19.36
C LEU A 29 -7.55 16.99 -20.15
N TYR A 30 -6.37 16.81 -19.58
CA TYR A 30 -5.12 17.35 -20.10
C TYR A 30 -4.28 16.25 -20.75
N GLY A 31 -3.63 16.58 -21.87
CA GLY A 31 -2.72 15.72 -22.59
C GLY A 31 -1.50 16.52 -23.03
N HIS A 32 -0.63 15.90 -23.81
CA HIS A 32 0.59 16.55 -24.32
C HIS A 32 0.31 17.90 -25.02
N GLU A 33 -0.83 17.98 -25.74
CA GLU A 33 -1.14 19.19 -26.54
C GLU A 33 -1.60 20.39 -25.68
N ASN A 34 -2.12 20.14 -24.48
CA ASN A 34 -2.66 21.19 -23.61
C ASN A 34 -2.14 21.12 -22.16
N ALA A 35 -1.02 20.44 -21.94
CA ALA A 35 -0.40 20.32 -20.60
C ALA A 35 -0.08 21.70 -19.98
N ALA A 36 0.31 22.68 -20.78
CA ALA A 36 0.55 24.03 -20.31
C ALA A 36 -0.70 24.71 -19.71
N SER A 37 -1.90 24.29 -20.11
CA SER A 37 -3.14 24.82 -19.56
C SER A 37 -3.45 24.31 -18.15
N LEU A 38 -2.77 23.26 -17.68
CA LEU A 38 -2.86 22.78 -16.30
C LEU A 38 -2.38 23.83 -15.30
N ALA A 39 -1.39 24.64 -15.68
CA ALA A 39 -0.90 25.74 -14.85
C ALA A 39 -1.99 26.79 -14.52
N ALA A 40 -2.96 27.00 -15.42
CA ALA A 40 -4.08 27.91 -15.21
C ALA A 40 -5.31 27.26 -14.57
N ALA A 41 -5.32 25.93 -14.39
CA ALA A 41 -6.45 25.22 -13.80
C ALA A 41 -6.63 25.57 -12.32
N GLY A 42 -7.88 25.70 -11.90
CA GLY A 42 -8.26 25.89 -10.50
C GLY A 42 -8.14 24.61 -9.68
N LYS A 43 -8.25 24.74 -8.36
CA LYS A 43 -8.25 23.58 -7.43
C LYS A 43 -9.39 22.62 -7.78
N ALA A 44 -9.12 21.33 -7.66
CA ALA A 44 -10.08 20.24 -7.75
C ALA A 44 -10.04 19.39 -6.47
N ASP A 45 -11.00 18.48 -6.32
CA ASP A 45 -11.02 17.55 -5.19
C ASP A 45 -9.96 16.45 -5.35
N ALA A 46 -9.59 16.10 -6.61
CA ALA A 46 -8.46 15.24 -6.93
C ALA A 46 -7.94 15.52 -8.35
N LEU A 47 -6.64 15.23 -8.55
CA LEU A 47 -6.02 15.11 -9.87
C LEU A 47 -5.62 13.65 -10.08
N ILE A 48 -6.00 13.07 -11.21
CA ILE A 48 -5.68 11.69 -11.60
C ILE A 48 -4.75 11.74 -12.81
N ASP A 49 -3.51 11.22 -12.65
CA ASP A 49 -2.48 11.21 -13.70
C ASP A 49 -2.23 9.79 -14.22
N PHE A 50 -2.59 9.56 -15.49
CA PHE A 50 -2.25 8.38 -16.30
C PHE A 50 -1.63 8.82 -17.63
N SER A 51 -0.53 9.54 -17.55
CA SER A 51 0.10 10.16 -18.72
C SER A 51 1.47 9.52 -19.05
N ALA A 52 2.52 10.27 -18.89
CA ALA A 52 3.89 9.87 -19.09
C ALA A 52 4.80 10.67 -18.13
N PRO A 53 6.02 10.18 -17.81
CA PRO A 53 6.95 10.87 -16.91
C PRO A 53 7.19 12.34 -17.25
N ALA A 54 7.21 12.66 -18.53
CA ALA A 54 7.39 14.06 -19.02
C ALA A 54 6.29 15.04 -18.54
N ALA A 55 5.14 14.55 -18.05
CA ALA A 55 4.10 15.40 -17.49
C ALA A 55 4.32 15.73 -16.01
N LEU A 56 5.20 15.00 -15.32
CA LEU A 56 5.42 15.13 -13.87
C LEU A 56 5.74 16.56 -13.43
N PRO A 57 6.59 17.36 -14.10
CA PRO A 57 6.85 18.72 -13.67
C PRO A 57 5.59 19.60 -13.62
N ALA A 58 4.72 19.49 -14.62
CA ALA A 58 3.47 20.24 -14.65
C ALA A 58 2.46 19.76 -13.60
N VAL A 59 2.39 18.44 -13.37
CA VAL A 59 1.55 17.82 -12.33
C VAL A 59 2.04 18.25 -10.95
N ALA A 60 3.34 18.18 -10.68
CA ALA A 60 3.94 18.55 -9.41
C ALA A 60 3.74 20.05 -9.10
N GLU A 61 3.94 20.94 -10.07
CA GLU A 61 3.66 22.36 -9.94
C GLU A 61 2.19 22.62 -9.59
N PHE A 62 1.27 21.97 -10.30
CA PHE A 62 -0.16 22.09 -10.02
C PHE A 62 -0.51 21.64 -8.60
N VAL A 63 -0.03 20.46 -8.17
CA VAL A 63 -0.28 19.89 -6.83
C VAL A 63 0.27 20.80 -5.74
N ARG A 64 1.51 21.27 -5.86
CA ARG A 64 2.12 22.19 -4.90
C ARG A 64 1.37 23.52 -4.80
N ARG A 65 0.93 24.06 -5.92
CA ARG A 65 0.22 25.34 -5.98
C ARG A 65 -1.19 25.25 -5.40
N THR A 66 -1.90 24.17 -5.64
CA THR A 66 -3.33 24.07 -5.32
C THR A 66 -3.64 23.25 -4.07
N GLY A 67 -2.71 22.40 -3.62
CA GLY A 67 -2.96 21.39 -2.60
C GLY A 67 -4.01 20.36 -3.02
N THR A 68 -4.18 20.14 -4.33
CA THR A 68 -5.09 19.11 -4.86
C THR A 68 -4.47 17.72 -4.65
N PRO A 69 -5.17 16.76 -4.02
CA PRO A 69 -4.73 15.38 -3.91
C PRO A 69 -4.37 14.78 -5.27
N LEU A 70 -3.28 14.00 -5.32
CA LEU A 70 -2.79 13.35 -6.54
C LEU A 70 -2.97 11.83 -6.47
N VAL A 71 -3.57 11.27 -7.50
CA VAL A 71 -3.54 9.84 -7.81
C VAL A 71 -2.67 9.67 -9.06
N SER A 72 -1.48 9.08 -8.93
CA SER A 72 -0.60 8.82 -10.08
C SER A 72 -0.59 7.33 -10.43
N GLY A 73 -0.98 7.03 -11.66
CA GLY A 73 -0.87 5.72 -12.29
C GLY A 73 0.10 5.73 -13.48
N THR A 74 0.85 6.81 -13.66
CA THR A 74 1.93 6.90 -14.64
C THR A 74 3.09 6.02 -14.21
N THR A 75 3.70 5.31 -15.16
CA THR A 75 4.83 4.40 -14.94
C THR A 75 6.03 4.79 -15.77
N GLY A 76 7.22 4.26 -15.42
CA GLY A 76 8.45 4.50 -16.16
C GLY A 76 9.21 5.75 -15.70
N TYR A 77 8.99 6.20 -14.49
CA TYR A 77 9.78 7.25 -13.85
C TYR A 77 11.23 6.79 -13.62
N ASN A 78 12.18 7.71 -13.71
CA ASN A 78 13.54 7.52 -13.22
C ASN A 78 13.63 7.86 -11.71
N GLU A 79 14.76 7.57 -11.08
CA GLU A 79 14.96 7.78 -9.64
C GLU A 79 14.68 9.22 -9.17
N THR A 80 15.04 10.22 -9.97
CA THR A 80 14.80 11.64 -9.65
C THR A 80 13.32 11.97 -9.72
N GLU A 81 12.61 11.45 -10.71
CA GLU A 81 11.18 11.64 -10.88
C GLU A 81 10.38 10.90 -9.81
N GLU A 82 10.82 9.70 -9.40
CA GLU A 82 10.24 8.97 -8.27
C GLU A 82 10.41 9.73 -6.95
N ALA A 83 11.58 10.31 -6.70
CA ALA A 83 11.82 11.15 -5.53
C ALA A 83 10.95 12.42 -5.54
N GLU A 84 10.74 13.02 -6.70
CA GLU A 84 9.85 14.19 -6.85
C GLU A 84 8.39 13.79 -6.59
N LEU A 85 7.92 12.68 -7.14
CA LEU A 85 6.58 12.15 -6.90
C LEU A 85 6.37 11.82 -5.42
N ALA A 86 7.34 11.17 -4.77
CA ALA A 86 7.31 10.87 -3.34
C ALA A 86 7.20 12.14 -2.48
N SER A 87 7.87 13.22 -2.87
CA SER A 87 7.79 14.51 -2.17
C SER A 87 6.40 15.17 -2.21
N LEU A 88 5.51 14.69 -3.07
CA LEU A 88 4.11 15.12 -3.14
C LEU A 88 3.19 14.29 -2.23
N ALA A 89 3.67 13.16 -1.71
CA ALA A 89 2.88 12.20 -0.92
C ALA A 89 2.53 12.72 0.49
N ASP A 90 3.22 13.74 1.00
CA ASP A 90 2.90 14.39 2.27
C ASP A 90 1.52 15.10 2.26
N ALA A 91 0.78 15.01 1.16
CA ALA A 91 -0.45 15.75 0.94
C ALA A 91 -1.74 14.91 0.81
N ALA A 92 -1.70 13.56 0.82
CA ALA A 92 -2.92 12.76 0.61
C ALA A 92 -2.95 11.43 1.38
N PRO A 93 -4.04 11.15 2.14
CA PRO A 93 -4.27 9.84 2.73
C PRO A 93 -4.70 8.82 1.66
N VAL A 94 -4.10 7.62 1.69
CA VAL A 94 -4.54 6.46 0.90
C VAL A 94 -5.27 5.50 1.82
N VAL A 95 -6.56 5.28 1.58
CA VAL A 95 -7.35 4.26 2.30
C VAL A 95 -7.33 2.97 1.49
N VAL A 96 -6.74 1.93 2.06
CA VAL A 96 -6.74 0.58 1.49
C VAL A 96 -7.42 -0.36 2.47
N SER A 97 -8.43 -1.10 2.00
CA SER A 97 -9.05 -2.18 2.76
C SER A 97 -8.06 -3.33 2.91
N ALA A 98 -7.74 -3.75 4.13
CA ALA A 98 -6.76 -4.80 4.37
C ALA A 98 -7.35 -5.97 5.18
N GLU A 99 -6.95 -7.18 4.81
CA GLU A 99 -7.25 -8.41 5.55
C GLU A 99 -5.96 -9.21 5.78
N ILE A 100 -5.83 -9.82 6.94
CA ILE A 100 -4.75 -10.76 7.26
C ILE A 100 -5.35 -12.14 7.46
N SER A 101 -4.88 -13.12 6.72
CA SER A 101 -5.19 -14.52 7.00
C SER A 101 -3.94 -15.31 7.35
N GLU A 102 -4.02 -16.16 8.38
CA GLU A 102 -2.91 -17.01 8.77
C GLU A 102 -3.36 -18.46 9.01
N THR A 103 -2.52 -19.41 8.62
CA THR A 103 -2.79 -20.83 8.81
C THR A 103 -1.61 -21.50 9.49
N HIS A 104 -1.89 -22.26 10.55
CA HIS A 104 -0.91 -23.09 11.27
C HIS A 104 -1.50 -24.45 11.63
N HIS A 105 -0.61 -25.36 12.06
CA HIS A 105 -0.99 -26.66 12.61
C HIS A 105 -1.90 -26.53 13.86
N PRO A 106 -2.72 -27.54 14.20
CA PRO A 106 -3.69 -27.47 15.31
C PRO A 106 -3.05 -27.28 16.69
N MET A 107 -1.77 -27.62 16.84
CA MET A 107 -1.05 -27.50 18.12
C MET A 107 -0.63 -26.05 18.45
N LYS A 108 -0.81 -25.08 17.51
CA LYS A 108 -0.52 -23.68 17.77
C LYS A 108 -1.59 -23.07 18.67
N LYS A 109 -1.19 -22.58 19.84
CA LYS A 109 -2.10 -22.09 20.89
C LYS A 109 -2.52 -20.63 20.70
N ASP A 110 -1.57 -19.78 20.28
CA ASP A 110 -1.83 -18.35 20.05
C ASP A 110 -2.56 -18.11 18.73
N ALA A 111 -3.56 -17.26 18.74
CA ALA A 111 -4.29 -16.72 17.61
C ALA A 111 -4.67 -15.24 17.93
N PRO A 112 -4.36 -14.27 17.06
CA PRO A 112 -3.51 -14.38 15.91
C PRO A 112 -2.05 -14.72 16.24
N SER A 113 -1.34 -15.30 15.26
CA SER A 113 0.07 -15.66 15.42
C SER A 113 0.98 -14.45 15.61
N GLY A 114 2.20 -14.65 16.16
CA GLY A 114 3.18 -13.58 16.31
C GLY A 114 3.47 -12.84 15.00
N THR A 115 3.61 -13.56 13.89
CA THR A 115 3.82 -12.96 12.56
C THR A 115 2.58 -12.16 12.10
N ALA A 116 1.37 -12.66 12.33
CA ALA A 116 0.16 -11.91 12.02
C ALA A 116 0.07 -10.60 12.83
N LYS A 117 0.47 -10.64 14.11
CA LYS A 117 0.54 -9.43 14.95
C LYS A 117 1.60 -8.43 14.47
N MET A 118 2.76 -8.92 13.99
CA MET A 118 3.78 -8.05 13.38
C MET A 118 3.27 -7.40 12.09
N LEU A 119 2.62 -8.17 11.20
CA LEU A 119 1.99 -7.62 10.00
C LEU A 119 0.91 -6.60 10.35
N LEU A 120 0.10 -6.89 11.36
CA LEU A 120 -0.93 -5.97 11.85
C LEU A 120 -0.32 -4.64 12.37
N SER A 121 0.80 -4.69 13.10
CA SER A 121 1.46 -3.47 13.58
C SER A 121 2.02 -2.59 12.46
N VAL A 122 2.38 -3.18 11.31
CA VAL A 122 2.77 -2.42 10.11
C VAL A 122 1.56 -1.79 9.42
N LEU A 123 0.42 -2.50 9.37
CA LEU A 123 -0.80 -2.01 8.74
C LEU A 123 -1.57 -1.00 9.60
N ASN A 124 -1.31 -0.98 10.90
CA ASN A 124 -1.98 -0.14 11.90
C ASN A 124 -0.95 0.43 12.89
N PRO A 125 0.02 1.23 12.41
CA PRO A 125 1.11 1.71 13.26
C PRO A 125 0.63 2.60 14.42
N ASP A 126 -0.41 3.38 14.19
CA ASP A 126 -0.99 4.29 15.19
C ASP A 126 -2.04 3.62 16.08
N GLY A 127 -2.49 2.40 15.74
CA GLY A 127 -3.48 1.64 16.49
C GLY A 127 -4.90 2.21 16.41
N ASP A 128 -5.19 3.08 15.45
CA ASP A 128 -6.46 3.82 15.32
C ASP A 128 -7.51 3.08 14.48
N ARG A 129 -7.10 2.04 13.72
CA ARG A 129 -8.00 1.24 12.88
C ARG A 129 -8.66 0.13 13.69
N PRO A 130 -9.99 -0.05 13.58
CA PRO A 130 -10.68 -1.19 14.19
C PRO A 130 -10.13 -2.53 13.69
N ILE A 131 -10.03 -3.50 14.58
CA ILE A 131 -9.57 -4.85 14.25
C ILE A 131 -10.70 -5.83 14.47
N THR A 132 -10.99 -6.64 13.45
CA THR A 132 -12.02 -7.68 13.50
C THR A 132 -11.36 -9.06 13.42
N GLU A 133 -11.34 -9.79 14.54
CA GLU A 133 -10.80 -11.16 14.62
C GLU A 133 -11.87 -12.18 14.25
N GLY A 134 -11.83 -12.64 12.99
CA GLY A 134 -12.86 -13.52 12.43
C GLY A 134 -14.18 -12.80 12.18
N ARG A 135 -15.05 -13.43 11.37
CA ARG A 135 -16.41 -12.96 11.15
C ARG A 135 -17.39 -14.11 11.28
N SER A 136 -18.52 -13.87 11.90
CA SER A 136 -19.58 -14.85 12.01
C SER A 136 -20.96 -14.17 12.03
N GLY A 137 -21.99 -14.87 11.55
CA GLY A 137 -23.34 -14.33 11.51
C GLY A 137 -23.46 -13.09 10.61
N PHE A 138 -24.28 -12.13 11.03
CA PHE A 138 -24.45 -10.85 10.35
C PHE A 138 -23.37 -9.88 10.86
N SER A 139 -22.26 -9.81 10.16
CA SER A 139 -21.09 -8.99 10.53
C SER A 139 -20.55 -8.26 9.28
N PRO A 140 -21.25 -7.18 8.84
CA PRO A 140 -20.77 -6.37 7.73
C PRO A 140 -19.42 -5.73 8.07
N ARG A 141 -18.63 -5.46 7.04
CA ARG A 141 -17.36 -4.74 7.19
C ARG A 141 -17.63 -3.30 7.60
N THR A 142 -16.88 -2.80 8.57
CA THR A 142 -16.85 -1.38 8.91
C THR A 142 -15.77 -0.64 8.14
N GLU A 143 -15.92 0.66 8.02
CA GLU A 143 -14.93 1.50 7.34
C GLU A 143 -13.58 1.43 8.08
N ASN A 144 -12.51 1.36 7.30
CA ASN A 144 -11.11 1.32 7.78
C ASN A 144 -10.74 0.14 8.70
N GLU A 145 -11.60 -0.83 8.92
CA GLU A 145 -11.21 -1.99 9.73
C GLU A 145 -10.16 -2.85 9.03
N ILE A 146 -9.40 -3.61 9.83
CA ILE A 146 -8.53 -4.68 9.38
C ILE A 146 -9.08 -5.99 9.89
N GLY A 147 -9.41 -6.91 8.98
CA GLY A 147 -9.81 -8.26 9.35
C GLY A 147 -8.58 -9.15 9.63
N VAL A 148 -8.67 -10.00 10.64
CA VAL A 148 -7.62 -10.96 10.98
C VAL A 148 -8.24 -12.34 11.17
N HIS A 149 -7.79 -13.33 10.39
CA HIS A 149 -8.37 -14.66 10.32
C HIS A 149 -7.34 -15.73 10.63
N ALA A 150 -7.57 -16.54 11.64
CA ALA A 150 -6.68 -17.60 12.07
C ALA A 150 -7.25 -18.98 11.76
N VAL A 151 -6.60 -19.72 10.87
CA VAL A 151 -6.95 -21.09 10.50
C VAL A 151 -6.00 -22.08 11.19
N ARG A 152 -6.53 -23.21 11.68
CA ARG A 152 -5.77 -24.29 12.30
C ARG A 152 -6.07 -25.60 11.59
N GLY A 153 -5.03 -26.23 11.00
CA GLY A 153 -5.23 -27.48 10.25
C GLY A 153 -3.95 -28.13 9.77
N GLY A 154 -4.00 -29.42 9.52
CA GLY A 154 -2.93 -30.20 8.92
C GLY A 154 -1.60 -30.11 9.70
N THR A 155 -0.50 -30.13 8.94
CA THR A 155 0.88 -30.02 9.46
C THR A 155 1.53 -28.69 9.09
N VAL A 156 0.73 -27.67 8.80
CA VAL A 156 1.20 -26.37 8.28
C VAL A 156 2.13 -25.70 9.28
N ALA A 157 3.35 -25.39 8.84
CA ALA A 157 4.36 -24.72 9.67
C ALA A 157 4.02 -23.23 9.87
N GLY A 158 3.44 -22.60 8.88
CA GLY A 158 2.95 -21.23 8.91
C GLY A 158 2.70 -20.69 7.49
N VAL A 159 1.52 -20.17 7.25
CA VAL A 159 1.18 -19.40 6.05
C VAL A 159 0.59 -18.08 6.50
N HIS A 160 1.01 -16.99 5.91
CA HIS A 160 0.50 -15.67 6.19
C HIS A 160 0.23 -14.95 4.87
N THR A 161 -0.96 -14.43 4.73
CA THR A 161 -1.39 -13.63 3.57
C THR A 161 -1.90 -12.29 4.07
N VAL A 162 -1.41 -11.22 3.45
CA VAL A 162 -2.02 -9.89 3.55
C VAL A 162 -2.68 -9.60 2.22
N SER A 163 -3.97 -9.32 2.24
CA SER A 163 -4.74 -8.94 1.06
C SER A 163 -5.21 -7.50 1.17
N PHE A 164 -5.02 -6.74 0.10
CA PHE A 164 -5.48 -5.37 -0.06
C PHE A 164 -6.55 -5.34 -1.14
N PHE A 165 -7.70 -4.78 -0.83
CA PHE A 165 -8.84 -4.76 -1.73
C PHE A 165 -9.14 -3.34 -2.20
N GLY A 166 -9.11 -3.13 -3.51
CA GLY A 166 -9.69 -1.97 -4.20
C GLY A 166 -11.13 -2.24 -4.65
N ALA A 167 -11.69 -1.34 -5.47
CA ALA A 167 -13.07 -1.47 -5.93
C ALA A 167 -13.29 -2.70 -6.83
N ASP A 168 -12.36 -2.98 -7.73
CA ASP A 168 -12.43 -4.10 -8.68
C ASP A 168 -11.08 -4.84 -8.76
N GLU A 169 -10.31 -4.82 -7.68
CA GLU A 169 -8.96 -5.42 -7.64
C GLU A 169 -8.62 -5.96 -6.26
N GLU A 170 -7.71 -6.92 -6.25
CA GLU A 170 -7.06 -7.44 -5.05
C GLU A 170 -5.56 -7.54 -5.28
N VAL A 171 -4.77 -7.13 -4.29
CA VAL A 171 -3.35 -7.44 -4.20
C VAL A 171 -3.12 -8.29 -2.97
N SER A 172 -2.56 -9.49 -3.14
CA SER A 172 -2.25 -10.40 -2.04
C SER A 172 -0.76 -10.71 -1.98
N LEU A 173 -0.18 -10.57 -0.79
CA LEU A 173 1.18 -10.98 -0.48
C LEU A 173 1.13 -12.20 0.43
N THR A 174 1.66 -13.33 -0.04
CA THR A 174 1.63 -14.60 0.71
C THR A 174 3.04 -15.12 0.98
N HIS A 175 3.33 -15.38 2.25
CA HIS A 175 4.48 -16.17 2.68
C HIS A 175 4.02 -17.53 3.19
N ARG A 176 4.59 -18.62 2.66
CA ARG A 176 4.39 -19.99 3.08
C ARG A 176 5.70 -20.59 3.58
N ALA A 177 5.76 -20.94 4.84
CA ALA A 177 6.85 -21.74 5.38
C ALA A 177 6.58 -23.24 5.09
N GLU A 178 7.35 -23.85 4.20
CA GLU A 178 7.25 -25.28 3.86
C GLU A 178 7.56 -26.17 5.06
N ASN A 179 8.54 -25.76 5.88
CA ASN A 179 8.85 -26.42 7.15
C ASN A 179 9.50 -25.41 8.11
N ARG A 180 9.67 -25.81 9.37
CA ARG A 180 10.25 -24.97 10.43
C ARG A 180 11.74 -24.67 10.28
N ARG A 181 12.42 -25.32 9.35
CA ARG A 181 13.85 -25.10 9.10
C ARG A 181 14.15 -23.64 8.73
N ILE A 182 13.24 -22.96 8.03
CA ILE A 182 13.39 -21.53 7.68
C ILE A 182 13.56 -20.66 8.92
N PHE A 183 12.83 -20.94 9.99
CA PHE A 183 12.91 -20.20 11.25
C PHE A 183 14.22 -20.49 11.99
N ALA A 184 14.67 -21.74 11.98
CA ALA A 184 15.96 -22.14 12.57
C ALA A 184 17.13 -21.46 11.83
N LEU A 185 17.11 -21.45 10.51
CA LEU A 185 18.13 -20.77 9.69
C LEU A 185 18.12 -19.26 9.94
N GLY A 186 16.94 -18.65 10.07
CA GLY A 186 16.80 -17.24 10.42
C GLY A 186 17.42 -16.91 11.79
N ALA A 187 17.15 -17.75 12.79
CA ALA A 187 17.71 -17.58 14.13
C ALA A 187 19.25 -17.71 14.13
N LEU A 188 19.80 -18.68 13.38
CA LEU A 188 21.26 -18.84 13.24
C LEU A 188 21.89 -17.64 12.54
N LYS A 189 21.28 -17.11 11.49
CA LYS A 189 21.73 -15.90 10.81
C LYS A 189 21.71 -14.69 11.75
N ALA A 190 20.64 -14.51 12.50
CA ALA A 190 20.55 -13.45 13.50
C ALA A 190 21.65 -13.57 14.57
N ALA A 191 21.90 -14.79 15.08
CA ALA A 191 22.96 -15.03 16.05
C ALA A 191 24.36 -14.69 15.50
N GLN A 192 24.64 -15.03 14.24
CA GLN A 192 25.90 -14.67 13.59
C GLN A 192 26.11 -13.16 13.52
N ILE A 193 25.06 -12.41 13.17
CA ILE A 193 25.13 -10.94 13.08
C ILE A 193 25.31 -10.35 14.50
N LEU A 194 24.54 -10.84 15.47
CA LEU A 194 24.60 -10.37 16.87
C LEU A 194 25.95 -10.62 17.54
N ALA A 195 26.69 -11.64 17.12
CA ALA A 195 28.03 -11.93 17.68
C ALA A 195 29.02 -10.77 17.52
N THR A 196 28.78 -9.88 16.55
CA THR A 196 29.62 -8.70 16.27
C THR A 196 28.88 -7.38 16.49
N ALA A 197 27.64 -7.41 16.94
CA ALA A 197 26.84 -6.21 17.19
C ALA A 197 27.23 -5.52 18.50
N THR A 198 26.95 -4.24 18.60
CA THR A 198 27.10 -3.47 19.84
C THR A 198 26.09 -3.89 20.89
N LYS A 199 26.39 -3.67 22.17
CA LYS A 199 25.43 -3.92 23.25
C LYS A 199 24.17 -3.10 23.04
N GLY A 200 22.99 -3.73 23.14
CA GLY A 200 21.70 -3.08 22.98
C GLY A 200 20.60 -4.05 22.57
N ARG A 201 19.40 -3.52 22.45
CA ARG A 201 18.28 -4.23 21.85
C ARG A 201 18.34 -4.08 20.32
N HIS A 202 18.30 -5.18 19.61
CA HIS A 202 18.26 -5.22 18.15
C HIS A 202 16.98 -5.89 17.71
N THR A 203 16.27 -5.30 16.75
CA THR A 203 15.16 -5.94 16.08
C THR A 203 15.67 -6.83 14.94
N PHE A 204 14.86 -7.76 14.46
CA PHE A 204 15.23 -8.58 13.31
C PHE A 204 15.41 -7.73 12.04
N GLU A 205 14.66 -6.65 11.93
CA GLU A 205 14.76 -5.65 10.88
C GLU A 205 16.11 -4.94 10.92
N ASP A 206 16.55 -4.45 12.09
CA ASP A 206 17.86 -3.84 12.26
C ASP A 206 19.00 -4.80 11.81
N LEU A 207 18.85 -6.09 12.11
CA LEU A 207 19.85 -7.10 11.76
C LEU A 207 19.89 -7.40 10.25
N LEU A 208 18.77 -7.33 9.55
CA LEU A 208 18.71 -7.65 8.11
C LEU A 208 19.13 -6.47 7.23
N PHE A 209 18.74 -5.25 7.59
CA PHE A 209 18.89 -4.08 6.71
C PHE A 209 20.08 -3.18 7.09
N SER A 210 20.61 -3.25 8.32
CA SER A 210 21.80 -2.48 8.71
C SER A 210 23.08 -2.85 7.95
N GLN A 211 23.11 -3.98 7.24
CA GLN A 211 24.27 -4.41 6.43
C GLN A 211 24.24 -3.90 4.98
N SER A 212 23.16 -3.25 4.54
CA SER A 212 23.03 -2.72 3.17
C SER A 212 23.66 -1.34 2.98
N ALA A 213 24.33 -0.79 4.00
CA ALA A 213 24.96 0.53 3.99
C ALA A 213 26.52 0.47 4.05
N LYS A 214 27.12 -0.55 3.40
CA LYS A 214 28.57 -0.59 3.17
C LYS A 214 28.88 -0.84 1.71
#